data_55fbdfd6c4ecdc266ecc3e2086915fa1
#
_entry.id   55fbdfd6c4ecdc266ecc3e2086915fa1
#
_cell.length_a   1.000
_cell.length_b   1.000
_cell.length_c   1.000
_cell.angle_alpha   90.00
_cell.angle_beta   90.00
_cell.angle_gamma   90.00
#
_symmetry.space_group_name_H-M   'P 1'
#
loop_
_entity.id
_entity.type
_entity.pdbx_description
1 polymer ?
#
loop_
_entity_poly.entity_id
_entity_poly.type
_entity_poly.pdbx_seq_one_letter_code
_entity_poly.pdbx_strand_id
1 'polypeptide(L)'
;FSHQFNIPMLMYRLNYAIDMRYGNLLEIGKMVNTEKPIDLRSGHMNVIWQGDANEIAIRSLLHTSSPPKILNVTGPETISIRQVAEKFGKLLNKKPVFVNEPEPNVLLNNASLCHQLFGYPSVSLLTMIEMTVQWIQQDGATLNKPTHFQEREGKF
;
A
#
# COMPACT_ATOMS: atom_id res chain seq x y z
N PHE A 1 5.78 10.60 -26.70
CA PHE A 1 4.65 11.55 -26.64
C PHE A 1 5.10 12.87 -26.03
N SER A 2 5.55 12.90 -24.75
CA SER A 2 6.04 14.12 -24.08
C SER A 2 7.13 14.84 -24.88
N HIS A 3 8.18 14.13 -25.28
CA HIS A 3 9.27 14.69 -26.08
C HIS A 3 8.79 15.15 -27.48
N GLN A 4 7.95 14.35 -28.16
CA GLN A 4 7.46 14.65 -29.50
C GLN A 4 6.62 15.92 -29.58
N PHE A 5 5.78 16.16 -28.56
CA PHE A 5 4.84 17.27 -28.51
C PHE A 5 5.23 18.36 -27.51
N ASN A 6 6.42 18.24 -26.91
CA ASN A 6 6.90 19.12 -25.83
C ASN A 6 5.90 19.34 -24.70
N ILE A 7 5.16 18.27 -24.32
CA ILE A 7 4.18 18.31 -23.23
C ILE A 7 4.87 17.90 -21.93
N PRO A 8 4.96 18.76 -20.91
CA PRO A 8 5.52 18.40 -19.61
C PRO A 8 4.67 17.30 -18.96
N MET A 9 5.31 16.22 -18.54
CA MET A 9 4.64 15.06 -17.94
C MET A 9 5.41 14.57 -16.70
N LEU A 10 4.71 13.85 -15.84
CA LEU A 10 5.28 13.08 -14.73
C LEU A 10 4.65 11.70 -14.73
N MET A 11 5.49 10.66 -14.68
CA MET A 11 5.03 9.27 -14.54
C MET A 11 4.87 8.95 -13.06
N TYR A 12 3.64 9.06 -12.55
CA TYR A 12 3.28 8.80 -11.16
C TYR A 12 3.08 7.29 -10.95
N ARG A 13 4.02 6.64 -10.27
CA ARG A 13 4.02 5.21 -9.99
C ARG A 13 3.60 4.97 -8.55
N LEU A 14 2.30 4.75 -8.35
CA LEU A 14 1.72 4.48 -7.04
C LEU A 14 1.85 2.99 -6.68
N ASN A 15 2.25 2.71 -5.43
CA ASN A 15 2.24 1.36 -4.88
C ASN A 15 1.36 1.32 -3.62
N TYR A 16 0.37 0.45 -3.63
CA TYR A 16 -0.55 0.08 -2.54
C TYR A 16 -1.08 1.26 -1.71
N ALA A 17 -1.92 2.07 -2.33
CA ALA A 17 -2.69 3.08 -1.60
C ALA A 17 -3.80 2.44 -0.77
N ILE A 18 -3.89 2.83 0.49
CA ILE A 18 -4.82 2.27 1.49
C ILE A 18 -5.99 3.23 1.69
N ASP A 19 -7.20 2.69 1.55
CA ASP A 19 -8.47 3.29 1.94
C ASP A 19 -9.22 2.29 2.85
N MET A 20 -10.13 2.76 3.68
CA MET A 20 -10.88 1.88 4.59
C MET A 20 -11.77 0.87 3.87
N ARG A 21 -12.17 1.16 2.62
CA ARG A 21 -13.03 0.31 1.79
C ARG A 21 -12.26 -0.63 0.87
N TYR A 22 -10.94 -0.43 0.72
CA TYR A 22 -10.10 -1.17 -0.22
C TYR A 22 -8.62 -1.06 0.16
N GLY A 23 -7.86 -2.11 -0.06
CA GLY A 23 -6.40 -2.14 0.09
C GLY A 23 -5.90 -3.34 0.88
N ASN A 24 -4.60 -3.54 0.83
CA ASN A 24 -3.93 -4.71 1.39
C ASN A 24 -4.14 -4.84 2.91
N LEU A 25 -4.14 -3.73 3.65
CA LEU A 25 -4.37 -3.76 5.09
C LEU A 25 -5.78 -4.25 5.42
N LEU A 26 -6.80 -3.78 4.68
CA LEU A 26 -8.16 -4.26 4.85
C LEU A 26 -8.28 -5.76 4.53
N GLU A 27 -7.65 -6.21 3.45
CA GLU A 27 -7.70 -7.62 3.05
C GLU A 27 -7.04 -8.51 4.11
N ILE A 28 -5.83 -8.17 4.57
CA ILE A 28 -5.14 -8.89 5.65
C ILE A 28 -5.95 -8.86 6.94
N GLY A 29 -6.48 -7.69 7.34
CA GLY A 29 -7.31 -7.55 8.53
C GLY A 29 -8.58 -8.42 8.49
N LYS A 30 -9.25 -8.50 7.33
CA LYS A 30 -10.41 -9.39 7.12
C LYS A 30 -10.01 -10.86 7.17
N MET A 31 -8.87 -11.25 6.59
CA MET A 31 -8.36 -12.62 6.67
C MET A 31 -8.10 -13.01 8.13
N VAL A 32 -7.48 -12.14 8.91
CA VAL A 32 -7.27 -12.36 10.35
C VAL A 32 -8.60 -12.47 11.09
N ASN A 33 -9.54 -11.54 10.85
CA ASN A 33 -10.84 -11.53 11.53
C ASN A 33 -11.67 -12.79 11.26
N THR A 34 -11.55 -13.35 10.05
CA THR A 34 -12.28 -14.57 9.62
C THR A 34 -11.41 -15.84 9.69
N GLU A 35 -10.22 -15.77 10.29
CA GLU A 35 -9.27 -16.87 10.44
C GLU A 35 -8.92 -17.59 9.12
N LYS A 36 -8.95 -16.84 8.01
CA LYS A 36 -8.54 -17.33 6.69
C LYS A 36 -7.01 -17.36 6.57
N PRO A 37 -6.45 -18.35 5.86
CA PRO A 37 -5.01 -18.45 5.65
C PRO A 37 -4.43 -17.25 4.88
N ILE A 38 -3.35 -16.67 5.41
CA ILE A 38 -2.58 -15.59 4.76
C ILE A 38 -1.34 -16.21 4.14
N ASP A 39 -1.18 -16.04 2.83
CA ASP A 39 -0.01 -16.50 2.11
C ASP A 39 1.17 -15.54 2.35
N LEU A 40 2.27 -16.08 2.85
CA LEU A 40 3.46 -15.30 3.21
C LEU A 40 4.50 -15.21 2.09
N ARG A 41 4.30 -15.82 0.92
CA ARG A 41 5.29 -15.82 -0.15
C ARG A 41 5.75 -14.42 -0.57
N SER A 42 4.86 -13.43 -0.59
CA SER A 42 5.25 -12.03 -0.85
C SER A 42 6.06 -11.39 0.27
N GLY A 43 5.99 -11.92 1.49
CA GLY A 43 6.78 -11.54 2.65
C GLY A 43 6.61 -10.09 3.13
N HIS A 44 6.79 -9.13 2.24
CA HIS A 44 6.84 -7.69 2.55
C HIS A 44 6.04 -6.86 1.55
N MET A 45 5.70 -5.64 1.95
CA MET A 45 5.03 -4.64 1.11
C MET A 45 5.40 -3.21 1.55
N ASN A 46 5.13 -2.21 0.69
CA ASN A 46 5.04 -0.80 1.09
C ASN A 46 3.58 -0.35 0.95
N VAL A 47 3.12 0.53 1.82
CA VAL A 47 1.78 1.10 1.74
C VAL A 47 1.80 2.59 2.02
N ILE A 48 0.84 3.33 1.48
CA ILE A 48 0.61 4.74 1.75
C ILE A 48 -0.88 5.00 1.96
N TRP A 49 -1.23 5.93 2.82
CA TRP A 49 -2.62 6.39 2.94
C TRP A 49 -3.08 7.06 1.64
N GLN A 50 -4.30 6.75 1.19
CA GLN A 50 -4.85 7.28 -0.06
C GLN A 50 -4.91 8.81 -0.08
N GLY A 51 -5.21 9.43 1.06
CA GLY A 51 -5.22 10.90 1.18
C GLY A 51 -3.86 11.53 0.95
N ASP A 52 -2.80 10.95 1.55
CA ASP A 52 -1.42 11.40 1.33
C ASP A 52 -0.99 11.22 -0.14
N ALA A 53 -1.35 10.07 -0.75
CA ALA A 53 -1.08 9.82 -2.16
C ALA A 53 -1.78 10.86 -3.06
N ASN A 54 -3.02 11.22 -2.78
CA ASN A 54 -3.77 12.24 -3.52
C ASN A 54 -3.14 13.64 -3.37
N GLU A 55 -2.72 14.02 -2.17
CA GLU A 55 -2.01 15.27 -1.93
C GLU A 55 -0.72 15.34 -2.76
N ILE A 56 0.09 14.27 -2.72
CA ILE A 56 1.33 14.17 -3.51
C ILE A 56 1.01 14.28 -5.00
N ALA A 57 -0.05 13.63 -5.50
CA ALA A 57 -0.44 13.70 -6.90
C ALA A 57 -0.72 15.14 -7.34
N ILE A 58 -1.46 15.91 -6.54
CA ILE A 58 -1.76 17.32 -6.83
C ILE A 58 -0.47 18.16 -6.82
N ARG A 59 0.35 18.02 -5.77
CA ARG A 59 1.60 18.78 -5.63
C ARG A 59 2.61 18.44 -6.72
N SER A 60 2.60 17.21 -7.23
CA SER A 60 3.51 16.73 -8.27
C SER A 60 3.30 17.39 -9.64
N LEU A 61 2.17 18.06 -9.87
CA LEU A 61 1.93 18.83 -11.10
C LEU A 61 2.99 19.92 -11.33
N LEU A 62 3.59 20.45 -10.27
CA LEU A 62 4.69 21.44 -10.35
C LEU A 62 6.05 20.81 -10.71
N HIS A 63 6.13 19.49 -10.77
CA HIS A 63 7.36 18.73 -11.03
C HIS A 63 7.37 17.99 -12.38
N THR A 64 6.46 18.36 -13.28
CA THR A 64 6.40 17.82 -14.64
C THR A 64 7.56 18.33 -15.48
N SER A 65 8.00 17.53 -16.46
CA SER A 65 9.08 17.93 -17.41
C SER A 65 8.95 17.20 -18.74
N SER A 66 9.66 17.69 -19.76
CA SER A 66 9.88 17.01 -21.03
C SER A 66 11.40 16.83 -21.21
N PRO A 67 11.92 15.57 -21.24
CA PRO A 67 11.23 14.29 -21.09
C PRO A 67 10.58 14.08 -19.71
N PRO A 68 9.64 13.10 -19.57
CA PRO A 68 8.92 12.87 -18.34
C PRO A 68 9.82 12.46 -17.18
N LYS A 69 9.60 13.00 -16.01
CA LYS A 69 10.17 12.46 -14.77
C LYS A 69 9.36 11.26 -14.28
N ILE A 70 10.03 10.35 -13.59
CA ILE A 70 9.40 9.22 -12.90
C ILE A 70 9.37 9.52 -11.42
N LEU A 71 8.21 9.35 -10.80
CA LEU A 71 8.00 9.50 -9.35
C LEU A 71 7.36 8.24 -8.80
N ASN A 72 8.10 7.49 -8.01
CA ASN A 72 7.55 6.40 -7.22
C ASN A 72 6.92 6.96 -5.96
N VAL A 73 5.70 6.52 -5.64
CA VAL A 73 4.92 7.00 -4.50
C VAL A 73 4.43 5.84 -3.66
N THR A 74 4.87 5.80 -2.41
CA THR A 74 4.45 4.85 -1.38
C THR A 74 4.94 5.36 -0.02
N GLY A 75 4.60 4.67 1.07
CA GLY A 75 5.16 4.95 2.39
C GLY A 75 6.65 4.54 2.50
N PRO A 76 7.35 5.02 3.52
CA PRO A 76 8.78 4.82 3.68
C PRO A 76 9.17 3.42 4.15
N GLU A 77 8.22 2.69 4.77
CA GLU A 77 8.54 1.44 5.46
C GLU A 77 8.45 0.24 4.51
N THR A 78 9.38 -0.69 4.67
CA THR A 78 9.24 -2.07 4.17
C THR A 78 8.58 -2.90 5.26
N ILE A 79 7.32 -3.25 5.06
CA ILE A 79 6.43 -3.78 6.08
C ILE A 79 6.32 -5.30 5.93
N SER A 80 6.59 -6.05 7.01
CA SER A 80 6.35 -7.50 7.03
C SER A 80 4.86 -7.82 7.10
N ILE A 81 4.35 -8.62 6.16
CA ILE A 81 2.96 -9.11 6.13
C ILE A 81 2.65 -9.89 7.40
N ARG A 82 3.58 -10.73 7.87
CA ARG A 82 3.44 -11.49 9.13
C ARG A 82 3.24 -10.55 10.31
N GLN A 83 4.09 -9.53 10.47
CA GLN A 83 4.00 -8.59 11.60
C GLN A 83 2.71 -7.77 11.57
N VAL A 84 2.26 -7.36 10.38
CA VAL A 84 0.97 -6.68 10.22
C VAL A 84 -0.19 -7.59 10.63
N ALA A 85 -0.22 -8.83 10.17
CA ALA A 85 -1.25 -9.80 10.53
C ALA A 85 -1.24 -10.11 12.05
N GLU A 86 -0.08 -10.23 12.67
CA GLU A 86 0.07 -10.40 14.11
C GLU A 86 -0.45 -9.17 14.89
N LYS A 87 -0.21 -7.96 14.37
CA LYS A 87 -0.74 -6.72 14.96
C LYS A 87 -2.28 -6.69 14.87
N PHE A 88 -2.84 -7.04 13.70
CA PHE A 88 -4.30 -7.23 13.57
C PHE A 88 -4.83 -8.28 14.52
N GLY A 89 -4.14 -9.42 14.65
CA GLY A 89 -4.52 -10.48 15.56
C GLY A 89 -4.64 -10.02 17.01
N LYS A 90 -3.68 -9.24 17.47
CA LYS A 90 -3.72 -8.64 18.82
C LYS A 90 -4.90 -7.68 19.00
N LEU A 91 -5.15 -6.82 18.01
CA LEU A 91 -6.22 -5.80 18.09
C LEU A 91 -7.62 -6.39 17.93
N LEU A 92 -7.77 -7.43 17.11
CA LEU A 92 -9.05 -8.13 16.87
C LEU A 92 -9.29 -9.29 17.83
N ASN A 93 -8.34 -9.61 18.71
CA ASN A 93 -8.36 -10.79 19.57
C ASN A 93 -8.57 -12.09 18.78
N LYS A 94 -7.83 -12.24 17.68
CA LYS A 94 -7.85 -13.39 16.78
C LYS A 94 -6.44 -13.91 16.53
N LYS A 95 -6.30 -15.19 16.21
CA LYS A 95 -5.01 -15.79 15.86
C LYS A 95 -4.86 -15.83 14.34
N PRO A 96 -3.87 -15.12 13.75
CA PRO A 96 -3.60 -15.23 12.32
C PRO A 96 -3.21 -16.66 11.93
N VAL A 97 -3.71 -17.11 10.79
CA VAL A 97 -3.34 -18.38 10.17
C VAL A 97 -2.40 -18.07 9.00
N PHE A 98 -1.22 -18.67 8.99
CA PHE A 98 -0.23 -18.47 7.93
C PHE A 98 -0.04 -19.73 7.10
N VAL A 99 0.20 -19.55 5.81
CA VAL A 99 0.61 -20.60 4.88
C VAL A 99 1.82 -20.13 4.08
N ASN A 100 2.64 -21.08 3.67
CA ASN A 100 3.89 -20.85 2.97
C ASN A 100 4.91 -20.01 3.77
N GLU A 101 6.13 -19.89 3.23
CA GLU A 101 7.19 -19.04 3.76
C GLU A 101 7.54 -17.95 2.74
N PRO A 102 8.14 -16.82 3.20
CA PRO A 102 8.56 -15.75 2.30
C PRO A 102 9.52 -16.25 1.23
N GLU A 103 9.25 -15.88 -0.01
CA GLU A 103 10.14 -16.11 -1.14
C GLU A 103 11.02 -14.89 -1.40
N PRO A 104 12.15 -15.03 -2.14
CA PRO A 104 13.09 -13.92 -2.33
C PRO A 104 12.54 -12.79 -3.19
N ASN A 105 11.50 -13.02 -4.00
CA ASN A 105 10.92 -12.02 -4.88
C ASN A 105 9.76 -11.28 -4.22
N VAL A 106 9.81 -9.96 -4.23
CA VAL A 106 8.77 -9.08 -3.69
C VAL A 106 8.68 -7.79 -4.50
N LEU A 107 7.46 -7.26 -4.65
CA LEU A 107 7.22 -5.96 -5.31
C LEU A 107 7.29 -4.83 -4.27
N LEU A 108 8.41 -4.11 -4.29
CA LEU A 108 8.64 -2.93 -3.46
C LEU A 108 8.95 -1.71 -4.33
N ASN A 109 8.55 -0.54 -3.86
CA ASN A 109 8.88 0.73 -4.48
C ASN A 109 9.87 1.53 -3.62
N ASN A 110 10.90 2.09 -4.24
CA ASN A 110 11.73 3.11 -3.61
C ASN A 110 11.14 4.49 -3.86
N ALA A 111 10.56 5.10 -2.82
CA ALA A 111 9.95 6.43 -2.86
C ALA A 111 10.85 7.54 -2.30
N SER A 112 12.17 7.33 -2.18
CA SER A 112 13.09 8.30 -1.59
C SER A 112 13.00 9.68 -2.24
N LEU A 113 12.90 9.75 -3.58
CA LEU A 113 12.73 11.03 -4.29
C LEU A 113 11.40 11.72 -3.90
N CYS A 114 10.32 10.95 -3.77
CA CYS A 114 9.03 11.48 -3.33
C CYS A 114 9.14 12.11 -1.94
N HIS A 115 9.77 11.41 -0.99
CA HIS A 115 9.97 11.91 0.37
C HIS A 115 10.88 13.13 0.44
N GLN A 116 11.88 13.24 -0.44
CA GLN A 116 12.73 14.44 -0.55
C GLN A 116 11.95 15.65 -1.07
N LEU A 117 11.04 15.46 -2.03
CA LEU A 117 10.28 16.55 -2.65
C LEU A 117 9.09 17.01 -1.80
N PHE A 118 8.40 16.09 -1.12
CA PHE A 118 7.10 16.34 -0.51
C PHE A 118 7.05 16.10 1.01
N GLY A 119 8.09 15.52 1.58
CA GLY A 119 8.10 15.04 2.96
C GLY A 119 7.54 13.62 3.09
N TYR A 120 7.51 13.11 4.32
CA TYR A 120 6.91 11.81 4.62
C TYR A 120 5.39 11.90 4.68
N PRO A 121 4.67 10.78 4.37
CA PRO A 121 3.23 10.70 4.56
C PRO A 121 2.81 11.07 5.99
N SER A 122 1.65 11.71 6.12
CA SER A 122 1.15 12.19 7.41
C SER A 122 0.51 11.08 8.25
N VAL A 123 -0.04 10.05 7.60
CA VAL A 123 -0.72 8.94 8.26
C VAL A 123 0.22 7.76 8.43
N SER A 124 0.52 7.41 9.69
CA SER A 124 1.43 6.30 10.02
C SER A 124 0.80 4.93 9.73
N LEU A 125 1.65 3.90 9.56
CA LEU A 125 1.21 2.52 9.44
C LEU A 125 0.32 2.10 10.62
N LEU A 126 0.71 2.46 11.84
CA LEU A 126 -0.07 2.11 13.03
C LEU A 126 -1.47 2.72 12.98
N THR A 127 -1.58 3.99 12.61
CA THR A 127 -2.87 4.68 12.44
C THR A 127 -3.74 3.98 11.38
N MET A 128 -3.16 3.61 10.22
CA MET A 128 -3.89 2.87 9.18
C MET A 128 -4.40 1.53 9.69
N ILE A 129 -3.60 0.78 10.47
CA ILE A 129 -4.02 -0.50 11.07
C ILE A 129 -5.18 -0.28 12.06
N GLU A 130 -5.07 0.70 12.95
CA GLU A 130 -6.10 0.99 13.95
C GLU A 130 -7.42 1.42 13.30
N MET A 131 -7.38 2.29 12.30
CA MET A 131 -8.56 2.67 11.53
C MET A 131 -9.19 1.46 10.82
N THR A 132 -8.36 0.59 10.25
CA THR A 132 -8.84 -0.63 9.59
C THR A 132 -9.50 -1.60 10.58
N VAL A 133 -8.96 -1.74 11.79
CA VAL A 133 -9.58 -2.54 12.86
C VAL A 133 -10.97 -2.00 13.21
N GLN A 134 -11.07 -0.70 13.46
CA GLN A 134 -12.36 -0.06 13.76
C GLN A 134 -13.37 -0.26 12.62
N TRP A 135 -12.93 -0.12 11.36
CA TRP A 135 -13.77 -0.33 10.19
C TRP A 135 -14.30 -1.76 10.09
N ILE A 136 -13.44 -2.76 10.35
CA ILE A 136 -13.84 -4.18 10.37
C ILE A 136 -14.83 -4.46 11.51
N GLN A 137 -14.57 -3.93 12.73
CA GLN A 137 -15.43 -4.14 13.89
C GLN A 137 -16.83 -3.53 13.75
N GLN A 138 -16.94 -2.46 12.94
CA GLN A 138 -18.20 -1.78 12.62
C GLN A 138 -18.92 -2.36 11.39
N ASP A 139 -18.39 -3.46 10.83
CA ASP A 139 -18.86 -4.02 9.56
C ASP A 139 -18.95 -2.99 8.43
N GLY A 140 -17.93 -2.13 8.36
CA GLY A 140 -17.85 -1.04 7.40
C GLY A 140 -17.90 -1.50 5.95
N ALA A 141 -18.62 -0.76 5.11
CA ALA A 141 -18.81 -1.08 3.69
C ALA A 141 -17.47 -1.18 2.94
N THR A 142 -17.35 -2.14 2.03
CA THR A 142 -16.13 -2.37 1.24
C THR A 142 -16.43 -2.50 -0.25
N LEU A 143 -15.42 -2.25 -1.09
CA LEU A 143 -15.56 -2.37 -2.53
C LEU A 143 -15.60 -3.83 -3.01
N ASN A 144 -15.29 -4.80 -2.15
CA ASN A 144 -15.25 -6.23 -2.44
C ASN A 144 -14.43 -6.61 -3.70
N LYS A 145 -13.34 -5.87 -3.94
CA LYS A 145 -12.39 -6.14 -5.03
C LYS A 145 -11.13 -6.78 -4.44
N PRO A 146 -10.54 -7.79 -5.10
CA PRO A 146 -9.25 -8.34 -4.67
C PRO A 146 -8.15 -7.30 -4.88
N THR A 147 -7.15 -7.28 -4.01
CA THR A 147 -6.01 -6.36 -4.11
C THR A 147 -4.84 -6.96 -4.90
N HIS A 148 -4.85 -8.27 -5.09
CA HIS A 148 -3.75 -9.01 -5.70
C HIS A 148 -2.39 -8.77 -4.99
N PHE A 149 -2.38 -8.46 -3.68
CA PHE A 149 -1.16 -8.16 -2.94
C PHE A 149 -0.18 -9.33 -2.86
N GLN A 150 -0.63 -10.53 -3.20
CA GLN A 150 0.18 -11.74 -3.29
C GLN A 150 0.91 -11.86 -4.64
N GLU A 151 0.56 -11.01 -5.61
CA GLU A 151 1.22 -10.97 -6.92
C GLU A 151 2.67 -10.50 -6.78
N ARG A 152 3.61 -11.17 -7.44
CA ARG A 152 5.05 -10.94 -7.32
C ARG A 152 5.77 -10.75 -8.65
N GLU A 153 5.10 -11.06 -9.76
CA GLU A 153 5.67 -11.02 -11.11
C GLU A 153 5.23 -9.79 -11.92
N GLY A 154 4.42 -8.91 -11.32
CA GLY A 154 3.87 -7.73 -11.99
C GLY A 154 2.74 -8.03 -12.97
N LYS A 155 2.08 -9.17 -12.83
CA LYS A 155 0.91 -9.57 -13.63
C LYS A 155 -0.35 -9.25 -12.83
N PHE A 156 -1.02 -8.14 -13.20
CA PHE A 156 -2.24 -7.65 -12.55
C PHE A 156 -3.46 -7.78 -13.45
#